data_4b222a99d6e92e5948372c72802a7573
#
_entry.id   4b222a99d6e92e5948372c72802a7573
#
_cell.length_a   1.000
_cell.length_b   1.000
_cell.length_c   1.000
_cell.angle_alpha   90.00
_cell.angle_beta   90.00
_cell.angle_gamma   90.00
#
_symmetry.space_group_name_H-M   'P 1'
#
loop_
_entity.id
_entity.type
_entity.pdbx_description
1 polymer ?
#
loop_
_entity_poly.entity_id
_entity_poly.type
_entity_poly.pdbx_seq_one_letter_code
_entity_poly.pdbx_strand_id
1 'polypeptide(L)'
;MKTMLAAYLPGNSTVDLREVAVPTPGINQVLIKMKSSGICGSDVHYIYHQHRATAAAPDKPLYQGFINGHEPCGQIVAMGQGCRHFKEGDRVLVYHISGCGFCPNCRRGFPISCTGKGKAAYGWQRDGGHAEYLLAEEKDLILLPDALSYEDGAFISCGVGTAYEGILRGEVSGSDNVLVVGLGPVGMMAMMLAKGRGVKRIIGVDMLPERLAMAKQLGVMDHGYLATTEGLPQIIAELTHGGADVALDCSGNAAGRLLALQSTADWGRVVYIGETGKVEFEVSADLMHHQRRIIGSWVTSLFHMEKCAHDLTDWKLWPRNAITHRFSLEQAGDAYALMASGKCGKVVINFPD
;
A
#
# COMPACT_ATOMS: atom_id res chain seq x y z
N MET A 1 6.61 -34.81 6.83
CA MET A 1 6.62 -33.57 5.99
C MET A 1 7.18 -32.45 6.84
N LYS A 2 7.93 -31.53 6.24
CA LYS A 2 8.40 -30.34 6.95
C LYS A 2 7.20 -29.44 7.23
N THR A 3 7.04 -28.93 8.46
CA THR A 3 6.01 -27.96 8.84
C THR A 3 6.59 -26.57 8.93
N MET A 4 5.70 -25.57 8.92
CA MET A 4 6.00 -24.15 9.10
C MET A 4 4.94 -23.50 9.97
N LEU A 5 5.31 -22.45 10.70
CA LEU A 5 4.37 -21.61 11.43
C LEU A 5 3.68 -20.65 10.44
N ALA A 6 2.37 -20.42 10.65
CA ALA A 6 1.54 -19.53 9.82
C ALA A 6 0.47 -18.82 10.65
N ALA A 7 0.17 -17.56 10.28
CA ALA A 7 -0.81 -16.73 10.98
C ALA A 7 -2.11 -16.60 10.17
N TYR A 8 -3.24 -16.78 10.86
CA TYR A 8 -4.60 -16.63 10.36
C TYR A 8 -5.33 -15.56 11.16
N LEU A 9 -6.29 -14.90 10.53
CA LEU A 9 -7.13 -13.90 11.18
C LEU A 9 -8.57 -14.41 11.29
N PRO A 10 -9.02 -14.84 12.48
CA PRO A 10 -10.38 -15.37 12.68
C PRO A 10 -11.49 -14.31 12.52
N GLY A 11 -11.14 -13.01 12.51
CA GLY A 11 -12.14 -11.93 12.40
C GLY A 11 -12.78 -11.53 13.73
N ASN A 12 -12.05 -11.69 14.81
CA ASN A 12 -12.49 -11.39 16.19
C ASN A 12 -11.45 -10.59 16.98
N SER A 13 -10.56 -9.88 16.29
CA SER A 13 -9.45 -9.12 16.87
C SER A 13 -8.37 -9.99 17.55
N THR A 14 -8.19 -11.22 17.05
CA THR A 14 -7.09 -12.10 17.46
C THR A 14 -6.32 -12.60 16.23
N VAL A 15 -5.16 -13.18 16.49
CA VAL A 15 -4.36 -13.92 15.49
C VAL A 15 -4.27 -15.37 15.97
N ASP A 16 -4.50 -16.29 15.05
CA ASP A 16 -4.41 -17.72 15.30
C ASP A 16 -3.15 -18.26 14.59
N LEU A 17 -2.19 -18.73 15.38
CA LEU A 17 -0.94 -19.32 14.89
C LEU A 17 -1.11 -20.84 14.77
N ARG A 18 -0.79 -21.37 13.59
CA ARG A 18 -0.91 -22.82 13.30
C ARG A 18 0.37 -23.35 12.66
N GLU A 19 0.70 -24.59 13.01
CA GLU A 19 1.63 -25.37 12.21
C GLU A 19 0.93 -25.97 10.99
N VAL A 20 1.46 -25.73 9.82
CA VAL A 20 0.96 -26.22 8.53
C VAL A 20 2.09 -26.85 7.72
N ALA A 21 1.77 -27.71 6.75
CA ALA A 21 2.79 -28.27 5.88
C ALA A 21 3.44 -27.20 5.01
N VAL A 22 4.78 -27.25 4.85
CA VAL A 22 5.48 -26.42 3.86
C VAL A 22 5.01 -26.83 2.46
N PRO A 23 4.50 -25.90 1.62
CA PRO A 23 4.01 -26.24 0.29
C PRO A 23 5.16 -26.61 -0.66
N THR A 24 4.84 -27.38 -1.69
CA THR A 24 5.78 -27.73 -2.76
C THR A 24 5.40 -26.96 -4.03
N PRO A 25 6.34 -26.30 -4.72
CA PRO A 25 6.02 -25.56 -5.93
C PRO A 25 5.59 -26.48 -7.07
N GLY A 26 4.43 -26.17 -7.65
CA GLY A 26 3.90 -26.77 -8.85
C GLY A 26 4.41 -26.10 -10.13
N ILE A 27 3.73 -26.33 -11.25
CA ILE A 27 4.10 -25.73 -12.56
C ILE A 27 4.01 -24.20 -12.49
N ASN A 28 5.09 -23.50 -12.91
CA ASN A 28 5.23 -22.05 -12.88
C ASN A 28 5.08 -21.39 -11.49
N GLN A 29 5.32 -22.15 -10.43
CA GLN A 29 5.29 -21.66 -9.07
C GLN A 29 6.70 -21.70 -8.45
N VAL A 30 6.93 -20.82 -7.50
CA VAL A 30 8.15 -20.77 -6.70
C VAL A 30 7.81 -20.85 -5.22
N LEU A 31 8.72 -21.41 -4.42
CA LEU A 31 8.68 -21.36 -2.98
C LEU A 31 9.60 -20.26 -2.49
N ILE A 32 9.06 -19.31 -1.77
CA ILE A 32 9.77 -18.17 -1.21
C ILE A 32 9.94 -18.40 0.30
N LYS A 33 11.17 -18.39 0.81
CA LYS A 33 11.46 -18.25 2.24
C LYS A 33 11.20 -16.79 2.60
N MET A 34 10.22 -16.55 3.44
CA MET A 34 9.84 -15.20 3.84
C MET A 34 10.96 -14.54 4.66
N LYS A 35 11.15 -13.25 4.43
CA LYS A 35 12.12 -12.41 5.16
C LYS A 35 11.43 -11.24 5.84
N SER A 36 10.40 -10.66 5.19
CA SER A 36 9.57 -9.62 5.75
C SER A 36 8.17 -9.67 5.16
N SER A 37 7.16 -9.39 5.96
CA SER A 37 5.77 -9.25 5.54
C SER A 37 5.12 -8.09 6.28
N GLY A 38 4.58 -7.12 5.53
CA GLY A 38 3.95 -5.95 6.11
C GLY A 38 2.52 -6.22 6.58
N ILE A 39 2.07 -5.42 7.56
CA ILE A 39 0.66 -5.35 7.95
C ILE A 39 0.06 -4.08 7.34
N CYS A 40 -1.05 -4.23 6.62
CA CYS A 40 -1.76 -3.13 5.98
C CYS A 40 -3.02 -2.73 6.78
N GLY A 41 -3.45 -1.47 6.60
CA GLY A 41 -4.70 -1.00 7.18
C GLY A 41 -5.92 -1.80 6.69
N SER A 42 -5.90 -2.31 5.46
CA SER A 42 -6.97 -3.14 4.92
C SER A 42 -7.09 -4.50 5.61
N ASP A 43 -5.98 -5.12 6.05
CA ASP A 43 -6.03 -6.36 6.85
C ASP A 43 -6.75 -6.12 8.18
N VAL A 44 -6.49 -4.97 8.82
CA VAL A 44 -7.17 -4.60 10.07
C VAL A 44 -8.65 -4.32 9.81
N HIS A 45 -8.95 -3.49 8.81
CA HIS A 45 -10.31 -3.00 8.56
C HIS A 45 -11.26 -4.09 8.05
N TYR A 46 -10.78 -4.97 7.15
CA TYR A 46 -11.63 -5.96 6.48
C TYR A 46 -11.53 -7.37 7.04
N ILE A 47 -10.47 -7.71 7.81
CA ILE A 47 -10.22 -9.09 8.23
C ILE A 47 -10.06 -9.22 9.74
N TYR A 48 -9.16 -8.45 10.37
CA TYR A 48 -8.75 -8.64 11.77
C TYR A 48 -9.90 -8.47 12.76
N HIS A 49 -10.64 -7.36 12.69
CA HIS A 49 -11.76 -7.13 13.61
C HIS A 49 -12.97 -7.99 13.26
N GLN A 50 -13.27 -8.08 11.98
CA GLN A 50 -14.40 -8.80 11.44
C GLN A 50 -14.19 -9.02 9.94
N HIS A 51 -14.55 -10.20 9.44
CA HIS A 51 -14.55 -10.46 7.99
C HIS A 51 -15.66 -9.64 7.33
N ARG A 52 -15.27 -8.60 6.63
CA ARG A 52 -16.20 -7.65 6.00
C ARG A 52 -16.24 -7.83 4.48
N ALA A 53 -17.41 -7.56 3.93
CA ALA A 53 -17.54 -7.33 2.50
C ALA A 53 -16.83 -6.03 2.08
N THR A 54 -16.43 -5.96 0.83
CA THR A 54 -15.80 -4.77 0.22
C THR A 54 -16.70 -4.21 -0.87
N ALA A 55 -16.40 -3.02 -1.38
CA ALA A 55 -17.10 -2.46 -2.53
C ALA A 55 -16.98 -3.37 -3.78
N ALA A 56 -15.88 -4.12 -3.91
CA ALA A 56 -15.66 -5.08 -5.01
C ALA A 56 -16.43 -6.39 -4.84
N ALA A 57 -16.91 -6.72 -3.61
CA ALA A 57 -17.71 -7.89 -3.30
C ALA A 57 -18.68 -7.56 -2.15
N PRO A 58 -19.81 -6.88 -2.45
CA PRO A 58 -20.71 -6.37 -1.42
C PRO A 58 -21.49 -7.46 -0.68
N ASP A 59 -21.66 -8.63 -1.29
CA ASP A 59 -22.52 -9.70 -0.75
C ASP A 59 -21.80 -10.67 0.19
N LYS A 60 -20.46 -10.68 0.18
CA LYS A 60 -19.67 -11.61 1.00
C LYS A 60 -18.25 -11.07 1.25
N PRO A 61 -17.62 -11.48 2.37
CA PRO A 61 -16.21 -11.18 2.60
C PRO A 61 -15.30 -11.71 1.49
N LEU A 62 -14.29 -10.94 1.12
CA LEU A 62 -13.26 -11.39 0.17
C LEU A 62 -12.27 -12.37 0.82
N TYR A 63 -12.00 -12.21 2.12
CA TYR A 63 -11.15 -13.13 2.85
C TYR A 63 -11.81 -14.51 2.99
N GLN A 64 -11.06 -15.55 2.67
CA GLN A 64 -11.56 -16.93 2.57
C GLN A 64 -10.86 -17.91 3.53
N GLY A 65 -10.22 -17.38 4.59
CA GLY A 65 -9.60 -18.22 5.62
C GLY A 65 -8.19 -18.72 5.27
N PHE A 66 -7.51 -18.09 4.33
CA PHE A 66 -6.12 -18.39 3.97
C PHE A 66 -5.13 -17.78 4.97
N ILE A 67 -3.85 -18.20 4.89
CA ILE A 67 -2.75 -17.53 5.60
C ILE A 67 -2.76 -16.06 5.21
N ASN A 68 -2.74 -15.15 6.19
CA ASN A 68 -2.82 -13.72 5.93
C ASN A 68 -1.47 -13.12 5.49
N GLY A 69 -1.41 -11.81 5.26
CA GLY A 69 -0.22 -11.06 4.86
C GLY A 69 -0.10 -10.88 3.36
N HIS A 70 -0.62 -9.75 2.87
CA HIS A 70 -0.58 -9.44 1.43
C HIS A 70 0.58 -8.50 1.04
N GLU A 71 1.55 -8.29 1.91
CA GLU A 71 2.76 -7.51 1.63
C GLU A 71 4.03 -8.38 1.78
N PRO A 72 4.17 -9.45 0.98
CA PRO A 72 5.26 -10.40 1.15
C PRO A 72 6.54 -10.01 0.40
N CYS A 73 7.68 -10.24 1.05
CA CYS A 73 9.01 -10.13 0.46
C CYS A 73 9.95 -11.20 1.04
N GLY A 74 10.76 -11.85 0.19
CA GLY A 74 11.63 -12.93 0.63
C GLY A 74 12.61 -13.37 -0.43
N GLN A 75 13.10 -14.60 -0.28
CA GLN A 75 14.09 -15.20 -1.17
C GLN A 75 13.58 -16.52 -1.75
N ILE A 76 13.75 -16.73 -3.03
CA ILE A 76 13.37 -17.99 -3.70
C ILE A 76 14.26 -19.12 -3.21
N VAL A 77 13.67 -20.22 -2.72
CA VAL A 77 14.38 -21.39 -2.20
C VAL A 77 14.06 -22.68 -2.95
N ALA A 78 13.01 -22.69 -3.77
CA ALA A 78 12.73 -23.80 -4.68
C ALA A 78 11.84 -23.30 -5.83
N MET A 79 11.95 -23.98 -6.98
CA MET A 79 11.23 -23.62 -8.20
C MET A 79 10.53 -24.85 -8.78
N GLY A 80 9.31 -24.65 -9.23
CA GLY A 80 8.56 -25.65 -9.96
C GLY A 80 8.94 -25.71 -11.44
N GLN A 81 8.47 -26.76 -12.10
CA GLN A 81 8.67 -26.92 -13.54
C GLN A 81 8.05 -25.74 -14.31
N GLY A 82 8.76 -25.24 -15.32
CA GLY A 82 8.30 -24.15 -16.20
C GLY A 82 8.75 -22.76 -15.81
N CYS A 83 9.25 -22.56 -14.60
CA CYS A 83 9.87 -21.28 -14.20
C CYS A 83 11.14 -21.01 -15.01
N ARG A 84 11.33 -19.77 -15.48
CA ARG A 84 12.41 -19.39 -16.40
C ARG A 84 13.00 -18.00 -16.15
N HIS A 85 12.33 -17.14 -15.41
CA HIS A 85 12.69 -15.73 -15.28
C HIS A 85 13.49 -15.45 -14.02
N PHE A 86 13.40 -16.32 -13.04
CA PHE A 86 14.09 -16.23 -11.75
C PHE A 86 14.93 -17.48 -11.49
N LYS A 87 15.72 -17.44 -10.43
CA LYS A 87 16.53 -18.59 -9.93
C LYS A 87 16.46 -18.66 -8.40
N GLU A 88 16.82 -19.82 -7.85
CA GLU A 88 17.03 -19.97 -6.41
C GLU A 88 18.09 -18.98 -5.92
N GLY A 89 17.81 -18.36 -4.77
CA GLY A 89 18.63 -17.29 -4.19
C GLY A 89 18.21 -15.88 -4.59
N ASP A 90 17.37 -15.69 -5.62
CA ASP A 90 16.87 -14.38 -5.99
C ASP A 90 16.01 -13.79 -4.86
N ARG A 91 16.25 -12.50 -4.59
CA ARG A 91 15.48 -11.70 -3.65
C ARG A 91 14.28 -11.11 -4.39
N VAL A 92 13.08 -11.35 -3.89
CA VAL A 92 11.85 -10.96 -4.60
C VAL A 92 10.83 -10.35 -3.67
N LEU A 93 10.09 -9.38 -4.18
CA LEU A 93 8.80 -8.96 -3.64
C LEU A 93 7.67 -9.54 -4.51
N VAL A 94 6.51 -9.74 -3.92
CA VAL A 94 5.37 -10.36 -4.62
C VAL A 94 4.31 -9.30 -4.87
N TYR A 95 3.90 -9.13 -6.13
CA TYR A 95 2.70 -8.39 -6.45
C TYR A 95 1.49 -9.15 -5.89
N HIS A 96 0.78 -8.56 -4.95
CA HIS A 96 -0.17 -9.30 -4.12
C HIS A 96 -1.47 -9.73 -4.81
N ILE A 97 -1.67 -9.42 -6.10
CA ILE A 97 -2.83 -9.87 -6.87
C ILE A 97 -2.40 -10.77 -8.01
N SER A 98 -2.65 -12.05 -7.90
CA SER A 98 -2.48 -12.97 -9.03
C SER A 98 -3.65 -12.83 -10.01
N GLY A 99 -3.38 -12.47 -11.25
CA GLY A 99 -4.35 -12.36 -12.32
C GLY A 99 -4.25 -13.52 -13.30
N CYS A 100 -5.18 -13.61 -14.27
CA CYS A 100 -5.18 -14.68 -15.29
C CYS A 100 -4.01 -14.56 -16.30
N GLY A 101 -3.36 -13.41 -16.41
CA GLY A 101 -2.29 -13.13 -17.38
C GLY A 101 -2.75 -12.82 -18.81
N PHE A 102 -3.98 -13.14 -19.19
CA PHE A 102 -4.45 -13.12 -20.59
C PHE A 102 -5.47 -12.04 -20.92
N CYS A 103 -6.25 -11.55 -19.95
CA CYS A 103 -7.24 -10.52 -20.19
C CYS A 103 -6.56 -9.15 -20.48
N PRO A 104 -7.28 -8.18 -21.10
CA PRO A 104 -6.69 -6.88 -21.45
C PRO A 104 -6.07 -6.14 -20.26
N ASN A 105 -6.66 -6.26 -19.07
CA ASN A 105 -6.13 -5.61 -17.87
C ASN A 105 -4.81 -6.25 -17.41
N CYS A 106 -4.73 -7.59 -17.36
CA CYS A 106 -3.47 -8.27 -17.05
C CYS A 106 -2.36 -7.93 -18.05
N ARG A 107 -2.69 -7.88 -19.35
CA ARG A 107 -1.72 -7.53 -20.43
C ARG A 107 -1.23 -6.08 -20.32
N ARG A 108 -2.00 -5.19 -19.69
CA ARG A 108 -1.57 -3.81 -19.36
C ARG A 108 -0.79 -3.73 -18.04
N GLY A 109 -0.55 -4.86 -17.36
CA GLY A 109 0.12 -4.91 -16.07
C GLY A 109 -0.79 -4.62 -14.87
N PHE A 110 -2.12 -4.61 -15.01
CA PHE A 110 -3.09 -4.39 -13.93
C PHE A 110 -3.86 -5.67 -13.54
N PRO A 111 -3.22 -6.68 -12.92
CA PRO A 111 -3.92 -7.87 -12.42
C PRO A 111 -5.01 -7.54 -11.40
N ILE A 112 -4.89 -6.41 -10.68
CA ILE A 112 -5.94 -5.93 -9.76
C ILE A 112 -7.31 -5.79 -10.46
N SER A 113 -7.32 -5.41 -11.73
CA SER A 113 -8.53 -5.26 -12.54
C SER A 113 -8.80 -6.49 -13.43
N CYS A 114 -8.21 -7.66 -13.13
CA CYS A 114 -8.38 -8.87 -13.90
C CYS A 114 -9.85 -9.28 -13.98
N THR A 115 -10.34 -9.56 -15.20
CA THR A 115 -11.70 -10.04 -15.49
C THR A 115 -11.75 -11.55 -15.79
N GLY A 116 -10.59 -12.22 -15.80
CA GLY A 116 -10.48 -13.65 -16.04
C GLY A 116 -10.75 -14.50 -14.79
N LYS A 117 -10.94 -15.80 -15.01
CA LYS A 117 -11.05 -16.77 -13.92
C LYS A 117 -9.69 -16.91 -13.20
N GLY A 118 -9.73 -17.21 -11.89
CA GLY A 118 -8.53 -17.45 -11.07
C GLY A 118 -7.83 -16.20 -10.55
N LYS A 119 -8.43 -15.00 -10.67
CA LYS A 119 -7.95 -13.82 -9.93
C LYS A 119 -8.04 -14.10 -8.43
N ALA A 120 -6.91 -13.94 -7.72
CA ALA A 120 -6.85 -14.13 -6.28
C ALA A 120 -5.80 -13.22 -5.65
N ALA A 121 -6.12 -12.64 -4.50
CA ALA A 121 -5.17 -11.85 -3.71
C ALA A 121 -4.46 -12.76 -2.70
N TYR A 122 -3.14 -12.66 -2.65
CA TYR A 122 -2.34 -13.29 -1.59
C TYR A 122 -2.75 -12.71 -0.24
N GLY A 123 -2.85 -13.56 0.77
CA GLY A 123 -3.30 -13.18 2.10
C GLY A 123 -4.82 -13.05 2.27
N TRP A 124 -5.60 -13.20 1.18
CA TRP A 124 -7.06 -13.04 1.19
C TRP A 124 -7.80 -14.24 0.55
N GLN A 125 -7.52 -14.55 -0.73
CA GLN A 125 -8.12 -15.67 -1.48
C GLN A 125 -7.13 -16.78 -1.80
N ARG A 126 -5.89 -16.60 -1.42
CA ARG A 126 -4.81 -17.58 -1.42
C ARG A 126 -3.84 -17.24 -0.33
N ASP A 127 -2.97 -18.19 0.06
CA ASP A 127 -2.03 -18.01 1.14
C ASP A 127 -1.12 -16.81 0.92
N GLY A 128 -0.86 -16.07 1.98
CA GLY A 128 -0.05 -14.86 2.04
C GLY A 128 1.27 -15.03 2.79
N GLY A 129 1.91 -13.91 3.07
CA GLY A 129 3.28 -13.85 3.59
C GLY A 129 3.43 -13.95 5.11
N HIS A 130 2.35 -14.10 5.88
CA HIS A 130 2.46 -14.30 7.34
C HIS A 130 2.67 -15.78 7.67
N ALA A 131 3.70 -16.38 7.05
CA ALA A 131 4.21 -17.71 7.30
C ALA A 131 5.69 -17.74 6.96
N GLU A 132 6.43 -18.79 7.38
CA GLU A 132 7.85 -18.92 7.09
C GLU A 132 8.13 -19.11 5.59
N TYR A 133 7.16 -19.67 4.85
CA TYR A 133 7.26 -19.86 3.40
C TYR A 133 5.97 -19.45 2.71
N LEU A 134 6.12 -18.91 1.50
CA LEU A 134 5.02 -18.54 0.60
C LEU A 134 5.17 -19.26 -0.74
N LEU A 135 4.08 -19.87 -1.22
CA LEU A 135 3.97 -20.39 -2.58
C LEU A 135 3.40 -19.28 -3.49
N ALA A 136 4.19 -18.85 -4.47
CA ALA A 136 3.81 -17.79 -5.40
C ALA A 136 3.90 -18.21 -6.86
N GLU A 137 3.09 -17.58 -7.73
CA GLU A 137 3.23 -17.70 -9.18
C GLU A 137 4.46 -16.91 -9.63
N GLU A 138 5.32 -17.49 -10.49
CA GLU A 138 6.51 -16.78 -11.00
C GLU A 138 6.16 -15.43 -11.64
N LYS A 139 5.05 -15.33 -12.36
CA LYS A 139 4.59 -14.12 -13.04
C LYS A 139 4.18 -12.97 -12.12
N ASP A 140 4.01 -13.22 -10.82
CA ASP A 140 3.62 -12.22 -9.83
C ASP A 140 4.83 -11.66 -9.07
N LEU A 141 6.04 -12.11 -9.42
CA LEU A 141 7.28 -11.71 -8.74
C LEU A 141 7.93 -10.50 -9.41
N ILE A 142 8.59 -9.70 -8.60
CA ILE A 142 9.46 -8.61 -9.00
C ILE A 142 10.81 -8.80 -8.30
N LEU A 143 11.90 -8.70 -9.06
CA LEU A 143 13.25 -8.77 -8.48
C LEU A 143 13.45 -7.56 -7.56
N LEU A 144 13.87 -7.82 -6.33
CA LEU A 144 14.19 -6.77 -5.37
C LEU A 144 15.59 -6.21 -5.65
N PRO A 145 15.74 -4.91 -6.01
CA PRO A 145 17.03 -4.28 -6.18
C PRO A 145 17.93 -4.44 -4.94
N ASP A 146 19.24 -4.64 -5.14
CA ASP A 146 20.18 -4.92 -4.04
C ASP A 146 20.24 -3.82 -2.97
N ALA A 147 20.02 -2.56 -3.35
CA ALA A 147 19.99 -1.43 -2.44
C ALA A 147 18.78 -1.42 -1.49
N LEU A 148 17.71 -2.14 -1.83
CA LEU A 148 16.50 -2.24 -1.02
C LEU A 148 16.61 -3.43 -0.06
N SER A 149 16.15 -3.25 1.16
CA SER A 149 15.97 -4.32 2.14
C SER A 149 14.71 -5.13 1.88
N TYR A 150 14.57 -6.31 2.50
CA TYR A 150 13.33 -7.07 2.44
C TYR A 150 12.13 -6.30 3.04
N GLU A 151 12.37 -5.45 4.05
CA GLU A 151 11.35 -4.58 4.61
C GLU A 151 10.86 -3.53 3.60
N ASP A 152 11.78 -2.95 2.81
CA ASP A 152 11.41 -2.05 1.71
C ASP A 152 10.53 -2.78 0.70
N GLY A 153 10.94 -4.00 0.28
CA GLY A 153 10.21 -4.83 -0.65
C GLY A 153 8.81 -5.21 -0.13
N ALA A 154 8.70 -5.58 1.14
CA ALA A 154 7.42 -5.88 1.77
C ALA A 154 6.48 -4.66 1.72
N PHE A 155 6.98 -3.47 2.03
CA PHE A 155 6.16 -2.26 1.98
C PHE A 155 5.81 -1.85 0.53
N ILE A 156 6.70 -2.07 -0.44
CA ILE A 156 6.46 -1.83 -1.88
C ILE A 156 5.31 -2.72 -2.39
N SER A 157 5.21 -3.95 -1.94
CA SER A 157 4.19 -4.92 -2.39
C SER A 157 2.74 -4.42 -2.29
N CYS A 158 2.45 -3.43 -1.41
CA CYS A 158 1.13 -2.79 -1.33
C CYS A 158 1.23 -1.29 -1.08
N GLY A 159 1.64 -0.87 0.12
CA GLY A 159 1.49 0.52 0.57
C GLY A 159 2.23 1.54 -0.29
N VAL A 160 3.50 1.28 -0.62
CA VAL A 160 4.32 2.16 -1.47
C VAL A 160 3.85 2.10 -2.91
N GLY A 161 3.58 0.90 -3.44
CA GLY A 161 3.06 0.72 -4.80
C GLY A 161 1.73 1.47 -5.01
N THR A 162 0.83 1.40 -4.03
CA THR A 162 -0.44 2.13 -4.05
C THR A 162 -0.24 3.65 -4.04
N ALA A 163 0.67 4.16 -3.21
CA ALA A 163 1.02 5.57 -3.20
C ALA A 163 1.66 6.01 -4.53
N TYR A 164 2.55 5.16 -5.09
CA TYR A 164 3.22 5.44 -6.37
C TYR A 164 2.22 5.53 -7.53
N GLU A 165 1.22 4.64 -7.59
CA GLU A 165 0.14 4.75 -8.57
C GLU A 165 -0.62 6.07 -8.42
N GLY A 166 -0.92 6.50 -7.19
CA GLY A 166 -1.56 7.79 -6.91
C GLY A 166 -0.74 8.97 -7.43
N ILE A 167 0.58 8.94 -7.21
CA ILE A 167 1.53 9.94 -7.74
C ILE A 167 1.51 9.98 -9.28
N LEU A 168 1.51 8.82 -9.94
CA LEU A 168 1.45 8.73 -11.40
C LEU A 168 0.11 9.22 -11.96
N ARG A 169 -1.00 8.78 -11.38
CA ARG A 169 -2.35 9.18 -11.81
C ARG A 169 -2.65 10.65 -11.56
N GLY A 170 -2.09 11.21 -10.49
CA GLY A 170 -2.10 12.63 -10.20
C GLY A 170 -1.17 13.45 -11.10
N GLU A 171 -0.38 12.80 -11.96
CA GLU A 171 0.60 13.49 -12.84
C GLU A 171 1.53 14.40 -12.03
N VAL A 172 1.92 13.97 -10.81
CA VAL A 172 2.72 14.78 -9.90
C VAL A 172 4.08 15.11 -10.51
N SER A 173 4.45 16.38 -10.51
CA SER A 173 5.66 16.91 -11.14
C SER A 173 6.41 17.90 -10.24
N GLY A 174 7.63 18.26 -10.61
CA GLY A 174 8.50 19.18 -9.87
C GLY A 174 7.94 20.59 -9.67
N SER A 175 6.96 21.03 -10.48
CA SER A 175 6.33 22.34 -10.36
C SER A 175 5.16 22.38 -9.36
N ASP A 176 4.69 21.22 -8.89
CA ASP A 176 3.46 21.13 -8.13
C ASP A 176 3.65 21.44 -6.62
N ASN A 177 2.67 22.12 -6.04
CA ASN A 177 2.38 22.08 -4.61
C ASN A 177 1.50 20.85 -4.35
N VAL A 178 1.97 19.93 -3.53
CA VAL A 178 1.27 18.66 -3.25
C VAL A 178 0.68 18.67 -1.85
N LEU A 179 -0.62 18.44 -1.73
CA LEU A 179 -1.31 18.22 -0.47
C LEU A 179 -1.54 16.73 -0.27
N VAL A 180 -1.21 16.20 0.91
CA VAL A 180 -1.53 14.83 1.33
C VAL A 180 -2.41 14.87 2.57
N VAL A 181 -3.62 14.31 2.46
CA VAL A 181 -4.59 14.21 3.55
C VAL A 181 -4.64 12.76 4.06
N GLY A 182 -4.32 12.58 5.35
CA GLY A 182 -4.16 11.27 5.97
C GLY A 182 -2.73 10.74 5.85
N LEU A 183 -1.94 10.92 6.93
CA LEU A 183 -0.51 10.55 7.00
C LEU A 183 -0.29 9.18 7.63
N GLY A 184 -1.17 8.23 7.35
CA GLY A 184 -0.94 6.82 7.61
C GLY A 184 0.19 6.26 6.71
N PRO A 185 0.45 4.94 6.73
CA PRO A 185 1.53 4.36 5.94
C PRO A 185 1.53 4.76 4.46
N VAL A 186 0.35 4.78 3.81
CA VAL A 186 0.22 5.18 2.39
C VAL A 186 0.50 6.67 2.19
N GLY A 187 -0.06 7.55 3.04
CA GLY A 187 0.17 8.99 2.93
C GLY A 187 1.61 9.38 3.20
N MET A 188 2.27 8.71 4.15
CA MET A 188 3.70 8.90 4.42
C MET A 188 4.54 8.57 3.18
N MET A 189 4.20 7.47 2.49
CA MET A 189 4.87 7.08 1.25
C MET A 189 4.52 8.02 0.10
N ALA A 190 3.29 8.52 0.02
CA ALA A 190 2.92 9.53 -0.99
C ALA A 190 3.78 10.80 -0.87
N MET A 191 4.03 11.29 0.36
CA MET A 191 4.94 12.41 0.59
C MET A 191 6.40 12.08 0.22
N MET A 192 6.89 10.89 0.61
CA MET A 192 8.24 10.44 0.24
C MET A 192 8.42 10.38 -1.28
N LEU A 193 7.46 9.84 -2.01
CA LEU A 193 7.49 9.73 -3.47
C LEU A 193 7.35 11.10 -4.13
N ALA A 194 6.50 12.00 -3.61
CA ALA A 194 6.42 13.38 -4.06
C ALA A 194 7.76 14.10 -3.92
N LYS A 195 8.46 13.89 -2.80
CA LYS A 195 9.83 14.39 -2.60
C LYS A 195 10.80 13.84 -3.66
N GLY A 196 10.73 12.55 -3.97
CA GLY A 196 11.53 11.93 -5.03
C GLY A 196 11.27 12.53 -6.42
N ARG A 197 10.04 12.97 -6.67
CA ARG A 197 9.65 13.72 -7.88
C ARG A 197 10.16 15.16 -7.89
N GLY A 198 10.73 15.64 -6.79
CA GLY A 198 11.25 16.99 -6.68
C GLY A 198 10.17 18.08 -6.70
N VAL A 199 9.00 17.80 -6.14
CA VAL A 199 7.87 18.75 -6.10
C VAL A 199 8.26 20.05 -5.40
N LYS A 200 7.59 21.14 -5.74
CA LYS A 200 7.86 22.47 -5.20
C LYS A 200 7.59 22.56 -3.71
N ARG A 201 6.53 21.92 -3.23
CA ARG A 201 6.12 21.94 -1.81
C ARG A 201 5.28 20.72 -1.47
N ILE A 202 5.45 20.19 -0.25
CA ILE A 202 4.67 19.09 0.30
C ILE A 202 3.96 19.56 1.57
N ILE A 203 2.64 19.47 1.56
CA ILE A 203 1.76 19.84 2.67
C ILE A 203 1.09 18.57 3.18
N GLY A 204 1.21 18.29 4.48
CA GLY A 204 0.59 17.15 5.13
C GLY A 204 -0.53 17.56 6.09
N VAL A 205 -1.63 16.80 6.07
CA VAL A 205 -2.75 16.98 7.02
C VAL A 205 -3.12 15.64 7.64
N ASP A 206 -3.17 15.60 8.98
CA ASP A 206 -3.67 14.42 9.73
C ASP A 206 -4.41 14.86 11.01
N MET A 207 -5.17 13.94 11.59
CA MET A 207 -5.81 14.12 12.90
C MET A 207 -4.83 13.94 14.05
N LEU A 208 -3.75 13.18 13.86
CA LEU A 208 -2.81 12.75 14.89
C LEU A 208 -1.51 13.57 14.82
N PRO A 209 -1.18 14.34 15.88
CA PRO A 209 0.08 15.11 15.95
C PRO A 209 1.33 14.25 15.76
N GLU A 210 1.29 12.99 16.22
CA GLU A 210 2.39 12.04 16.13
C GLU A 210 2.76 11.73 14.68
N ARG A 211 1.78 11.64 13.79
CA ARG A 211 2.00 11.41 12.36
C ARG A 211 2.62 12.62 11.67
N LEU A 212 2.20 13.82 12.05
CA LEU A 212 2.84 15.06 11.59
C LEU A 212 4.30 15.15 12.06
N ALA A 213 4.55 14.82 13.33
CA ALA A 213 5.90 14.76 13.88
C ALA A 213 6.78 13.74 13.13
N MET A 214 6.26 12.54 12.83
CA MET A 214 6.96 11.52 12.07
C MET A 214 7.29 12.00 10.65
N ALA A 215 6.34 12.60 9.93
CA ALA A 215 6.56 13.14 8.59
C ALA A 215 7.66 14.23 8.59
N LYS A 216 7.67 15.08 9.60
CA LYS A 216 8.70 16.09 9.81
C LYS A 216 10.07 15.45 10.09
N GLN A 217 10.12 14.44 10.96
CA GLN A 217 11.37 13.73 11.28
C GLN A 217 11.95 13.02 10.05
N LEU A 218 11.11 12.44 9.21
CA LEU A 218 11.52 11.82 7.94
C LEU A 218 11.94 12.84 6.87
N GLY A 219 11.68 14.13 7.13
CA GLY A 219 12.00 15.19 6.18
C GLY A 219 11.23 15.11 4.86
N VAL A 220 10.01 14.55 4.88
CA VAL A 220 9.17 14.35 3.69
C VAL A 220 8.03 15.36 3.58
N MET A 221 7.99 16.38 4.45
CA MET A 221 6.92 17.37 4.55
C MET A 221 7.51 18.74 4.84
N ASP A 222 7.06 19.76 4.12
CA ASP A 222 7.45 21.16 4.36
C ASP A 222 6.53 21.83 5.39
N HIS A 223 5.21 21.62 5.27
CA HIS A 223 4.19 22.17 6.15
C HIS A 223 3.23 21.07 6.62
N GLY A 224 2.90 21.08 7.89
CA GLY A 224 1.99 20.12 8.51
C GLY A 224 0.90 20.81 9.32
N TYR A 225 -0.35 20.36 9.16
CA TYR A 225 -1.51 20.90 9.86
C TYR A 225 -2.37 19.79 10.45
N LEU A 226 -2.92 20.06 11.63
CA LEU A 226 -3.99 19.19 12.15
C LEU A 226 -5.26 19.39 11.32
N ALA A 227 -5.97 18.31 11.04
CA ALA A 227 -7.23 18.36 10.27
C ALA A 227 -8.33 19.16 10.98
N THR A 228 -8.15 19.45 12.29
CA THR A 228 -9.04 20.30 13.09
C THR A 228 -8.69 21.78 13.00
N THR A 229 -7.66 22.18 12.26
CA THR A 229 -7.31 23.59 12.06
C THR A 229 -8.41 24.29 11.27
N GLU A 230 -8.96 25.35 11.82
CA GLU A 230 -9.99 26.16 11.15
C GLU A 230 -9.43 26.85 9.91
N GLY A 231 -10.24 26.93 8.84
CA GLY A 231 -9.86 27.64 7.62
C GLY A 231 -8.73 26.98 6.83
N LEU A 232 -8.48 25.67 6.97
CA LEU A 232 -7.40 24.99 6.26
C LEU A 232 -7.37 25.23 4.75
N PRO A 233 -8.50 25.20 3.98
CA PRO A 233 -8.46 25.50 2.56
C PRO A 233 -7.89 26.90 2.27
N GLN A 234 -8.24 27.89 3.05
CA GLN A 234 -7.74 29.27 2.93
C GLN A 234 -6.25 29.36 3.26
N ILE A 235 -5.81 28.74 4.35
CA ILE A 235 -4.40 28.67 4.73
C ILE A 235 -3.55 28.04 3.63
N ILE A 236 -4.05 26.93 3.03
CA ILE A 236 -3.38 26.24 1.93
C ILE A 236 -3.35 27.12 0.68
N ALA A 237 -4.47 27.80 0.37
CA ALA A 237 -4.54 28.71 -0.77
C ALA A 237 -3.57 29.90 -0.64
N GLU A 238 -3.45 30.50 0.54
CA GLU A 238 -2.48 31.56 0.82
C GLU A 238 -1.03 31.06 0.67
N LEU A 239 -0.73 29.89 1.25
CA LEU A 239 0.60 29.28 1.23
C LEU A 239 1.07 28.94 -0.20
N THR A 240 0.14 28.55 -1.06
CA THR A 240 0.40 28.03 -2.42
C THR A 240 0.07 29.03 -3.53
N HIS A 241 -0.51 30.17 -3.18
CA HIS A 241 -1.03 31.20 -4.11
C HIS A 241 -2.17 30.69 -4.99
N GLY A 242 -3.14 29.99 -4.39
CA GLY A 242 -4.38 29.56 -5.09
C GLY A 242 -4.85 28.15 -4.78
N GLY A 243 -4.12 27.37 -4.00
CA GLY A 243 -4.44 25.97 -3.66
C GLY A 243 -3.34 24.99 -4.05
N ALA A 244 -3.50 23.73 -3.68
CA ALA A 244 -2.60 22.67 -4.08
C ALA A 244 -2.81 22.29 -5.54
N ASP A 245 -1.75 22.14 -6.33
CA ASP A 245 -1.83 21.67 -7.72
C ASP A 245 -2.31 20.21 -7.79
N VAL A 246 -1.89 19.42 -6.80
CA VAL A 246 -2.34 18.02 -6.63
C VAL A 246 -2.67 17.76 -5.16
N ALA A 247 -3.86 17.23 -4.89
CA ALA A 247 -4.24 16.74 -3.57
C ALA A 247 -4.43 15.22 -3.61
N LEU A 248 -3.81 14.52 -2.66
CA LEU A 248 -3.88 13.07 -2.51
C LEU A 248 -4.65 12.74 -1.21
N ASP A 249 -5.84 12.17 -1.33
CA ASP A 249 -6.52 11.61 -0.15
C ASP A 249 -6.05 10.19 0.12
N CYS A 250 -5.35 10.01 1.23
CA CYS A 250 -4.93 8.73 1.78
C CYS A 250 -5.72 8.37 3.06
N SER A 251 -6.70 9.20 3.45
CA SER A 251 -7.48 9.00 4.67
C SER A 251 -8.66 8.05 4.50
N GLY A 252 -9.28 8.03 3.32
CA GLY A 252 -10.52 7.32 3.05
C GLY A 252 -11.74 7.86 3.83
N ASN A 253 -11.60 9.04 4.46
CA ASN A 253 -12.63 9.67 5.27
C ASN A 253 -13.38 10.75 4.48
N ALA A 254 -14.69 10.90 4.69
CA ALA A 254 -15.51 11.87 3.97
C ALA A 254 -15.00 13.31 4.12
N ALA A 255 -14.67 13.73 5.35
CA ALA A 255 -14.17 15.08 5.63
C ALA A 255 -12.77 15.30 5.01
N GLY A 256 -11.89 14.28 5.04
CA GLY A 256 -10.57 14.34 4.42
C GLY A 256 -10.65 14.46 2.90
N ARG A 257 -11.56 13.73 2.26
CA ARG A 257 -11.83 13.83 0.81
C ARG A 257 -12.33 15.21 0.40
N LEU A 258 -13.27 15.75 1.18
CA LEU A 258 -13.80 17.09 0.94
C LEU A 258 -12.71 18.15 1.13
N LEU A 259 -11.93 18.06 2.20
CA LEU A 259 -10.78 18.93 2.43
C LEU A 259 -9.79 18.90 1.27
N ALA A 260 -9.43 17.69 0.78
CA ALA A 260 -8.54 17.54 -0.37
C ALA A 260 -9.11 18.26 -1.60
N LEU A 261 -10.42 18.10 -1.89
CA LEU A 261 -11.07 18.74 -3.02
C LEU A 261 -11.07 20.28 -2.86
N GLN A 262 -11.50 20.79 -1.72
CA GLN A 262 -11.65 22.23 -1.48
C GLN A 262 -10.31 22.98 -1.37
N SER A 263 -9.25 22.27 -1.00
CA SER A 263 -7.89 22.84 -0.91
C SER A 263 -7.12 22.78 -2.24
N THR A 264 -7.70 22.22 -3.30
CA THR A 264 -7.08 22.10 -4.62
C THR A 264 -7.27 23.37 -5.44
N ALA A 265 -6.25 23.80 -6.14
CA ALA A 265 -6.25 24.99 -7.01
C ALA A 265 -7.21 24.84 -8.19
N ASP A 266 -7.44 25.96 -8.91
CA ASP A 266 -8.07 25.93 -10.22
C ASP A 266 -7.24 25.06 -11.19
N TRP A 267 -7.91 24.22 -12.00
CA TRP A 267 -7.30 23.23 -12.90
C TRP A 267 -6.51 22.13 -12.18
N GLY A 268 -6.57 22.08 -10.85
CA GLY A 268 -5.87 21.09 -10.04
C GLY A 268 -6.47 19.69 -10.13
N ARG A 269 -5.78 18.74 -9.50
CA ARG A 269 -6.05 17.30 -9.57
C ARG A 269 -6.22 16.75 -8.16
N VAL A 270 -7.33 16.06 -7.93
CA VAL A 270 -7.59 15.35 -6.66
C VAL A 270 -7.55 13.87 -6.92
N VAL A 271 -6.71 13.13 -6.18
CA VAL A 271 -6.61 11.67 -6.28
C VAL A 271 -7.12 11.03 -5.00
N TYR A 272 -8.18 10.25 -5.11
CA TYR A 272 -8.70 9.43 -4.02
C TYR A 272 -8.03 8.07 -4.01
N ILE A 273 -7.24 7.79 -2.97
CA ILE A 273 -6.44 6.57 -2.77
C ILE A 273 -6.98 5.78 -1.57
N GLY A 274 -7.33 6.47 -0.48
CA GLY A 274 -7.87 5.85 0.74
C GLY A 274 -9.17 5.11 0.43
N GLU A 275 -9.26 3.84 0.82
CA GLU A 275 -10.49 3.06 0.67
C GLU A 275 -11.54 3.47 1.69
N THR A 276 -12.79 3.04 1.46
CA THR A 276 -13.99 3.32 2.26
C THR A 276 -14.51 4.76 2.14
N GLY A 277 -15.54 5.07 2.92
CA GLY A 277 -16.12 6.40 3.02
C GLY A 277 -16.92 6.85 1.80
N LYS A 278 -17.59 7.95 1.99
CA LYS A 278 -18.32 8.71 0.95
C LYS A 278 -17.73 10.11 0.89
N VAL A 279 -18.12 10.89 -0.08
CA VAL A 279 -17.89 12.33 -0.14
C VAL A 279 -19.10 12.97 -0.79
N GLU A 280 -19.54 14.08 -0.22
CA GLU A 280 -20.60 14.94 -0.78
C GLU A 280 -20.00 16.32 -1.01
N PHE A 281 -20.26 16.91 -2.16
CA PHE A 281 -19.78 18.24 -2.54
C PHE A 281 -20.70 18.89 -3.58
N GLU A 282 -20.64 20.20 -3.67
CA GLU A 282 -21.40 20.96 -4.66
C GLU A 282 -20.67 20.95 -6.01
N VAL A 283 -21.24 20.25 -6.99
CA VAL A 283 -20.57 20.02 -8.29
C VAL A 283 -20.19 21.31 -8.99
N SER A 284 -21.08 22.34 -8.98
CA SER A 284 -20.76 23.62 -9.61
C SER A 284 -19.68 24.37 -8.85
N ALA A 285 -19.84 24.53 -7.54
CA ALA A 285 -18.95 25.36 -6.72
C ALA A 285 -17.58 24.67 -6.47
N ASP A 286 -17.58 23.37 -6.12
CA ASP A 286 -16.33 22.69 -5.71
C ASP A 286 -15.54 22.11 -6.89
N LEU A 287 -16.18 21.85 -8.04
CA LEU A 287 -15.54 21.16 -9.17
C LEU A 287 -15.57 21.99 -10.47
N MET A 288 -16.77 22.34 -10.97
CA MET A 288 -16.90 22.91 -12.33
C MET A 288 -16.29 24.31 -12.43
N HIS A 289 -16.59 25.23 -11.51
CA HIS A 289 -16.09 26.60 -11.55
C HIS A 289 -14.56 26.67 -11.37
N HIS A 290 -13.97 25.65 -10.74
CA HIS A 290 -12.54 25.49 -10.55
C HIS A 290 -11.87 24.61 -11.61
N GLN A 291 -12.60 24.07 -12.59
CA GLN A 291 -12.06 23.17 -13.62
C GLN A 291 -11.24 21.99 -13.04
N ARG A 292 -11.54 21.53 -11.83
CA ARG A 292 -10.79 20.47 -11.12
C ARG A 292 -11.06 19.11 -11.73
N ARG A 293 -10.08 18.18 -11.59
CA ARG A 293 -10.22 16.76 -11.95
C ARG A 293 -10.23 15.90 -10.70
N ILE A 294 -11.21 14.99 -10.58
CA ILE A 294 -11.25 13.96 -9.53
C ILE A 294 -10.85 12.62 -10.15
N ILE A 295 -9.86 11.95 -9.56
CA ILE A 295 -9.23 10.75 -10.07
C ILE A 295 -9.26 9.66 -8.99
N GLY A 296 -9.79 8.48 -9.32
CA GLY A 296 -9.67 7.31 -8.45
C GLY A 296 -8.35 6.57 -8.68
N SER A 297 -7.68 6.12 -7.62
CA SER A 297 -6.49 5.27 -7.69
C SER A 297 -6.63 4.10 -6.73
N TRP A 298 -6.44 2.87 -7.21
CA TRP A 298 -6.59 1.67 -6.41
C TRP A 298 -5.51 0.65 -6.74
N VAL A 299 -4.67 0.33 -5.74
CA VAL A 299 -3.49 -0.53 -5.90
C VAL A 299 -2.52 0.08 -6.94
N THR A 300 -1.80 -0.73 -7.70
CA THR A 300 -0.87 -0.31 -8.75
C THR A 300 -0.83 -1.36 -9.87
N SER A 301 -0.09 -1.12 -10.93
CA SER A 301 0.27 -2.15 -11.91
C SER A 301 1.54 -2.90 -11.50
N LEU A 302 1.71 -4.10 -12.02
CA LEU A 302 2.95 -4.88 -11.86
C LEU A 302 4.17 -4.08 -12.37
N PHE A 303 4.03 -3.49 -13.57
CA PHE A 303 5.06 -2.65 -14.18
C PHE A 303 5.40 -1.41 -13.33
N HIS A 304 4.38 -0.72 -12.81
CA HIS A 304 4.61 0.46 -11.97
C HIS A 304 5.22 0.09 -10.62
N MET A 305 4.91 -1.09 -10.07
CA MET A 305 5.52 -1.55 -8.83
C MET A 305 7.02 -1.84 -9.02
N GLU A 306 7.40 -2.48 -10.12
CA GLU A 306 8.79 -2.70 -10.49
C GLU A 306 9.52 -1.37 -10.70
N LYS A 307 8.92 -0.47 -11.50
CA LYS A 307 9.47 0.87 -11.70
C LYS A 307 9.63 1.65 -10.39
N CYS A 308 8.69 1.54 -9.47
CA CYS A 308 8.75 2.16 -8.15
C CYS A 308 9.99 1.68 -7.36
N ALA A 309 10.28 0.37 -7.38
CA ALA A 309 11.45 -0.18 -6.71
C ALA A 309 12.77 0.41 -7.28
N HIS A 310 12.87 0.58 -8.59
CA HIS A 310 14.02 1.22 -9.24
C HIS A 310 14.09 2.71 -8.92
N ASP A 311 13.00 3.47 -9.07
CA ASP A 311 12.95 4.91 -8.78
C ASP A 311 13.36 5.20 -7.33
N LEU A 312 12.91 4.41 -6.36
CA LEU A 312 13.31 4.55 -4.96
C LEU A 312 14.82 4.39 -4.77
N THR A 313 15.41 3.45 -5.49
CA THR A 313 16.87 3.25 -5.48
C THR A 313 17.61 4.45 -6.06
N ASP A 314 17.16 4.94 -7.21
CA ASP A 314 17.75 6.09 -7.90
C ASP A 314 17.63 7.38 -7.07
N TRP A 315 16.48 7.58 -6.44
CA TRP A 315 16.23 8.73 -5.55
C TRP A 315 16.87 8.57 -4.17
N LYS A 316 17.41 7.40 -3.82
CA LYS A 316 17.97 7.08 -2.50
C LYS A 316 16.95 7.28 -1.38
N LEU A 317 15.71 6.87 -1.63
CA LEU A 317 14.60 6.92 -0.67
C LEU A 317 14.27 5.50 -0.19
N TRP A 318 14.21 5.34 1.12
CA TRP A 318 14.09 4.03 1.75
C TRP A 318 12.77 3.93 2.53
N PRO A 319 11.76 3.19 2.02
CA PRO A 319 10.49 2.97 2.72
C PRO A 319 10.63 2.44 4.15
N ARG A 320 11.65 1.64 4.42
CA ARG A 320 11.97 1.13 5.76
C ARG A 320 12.14 2.21 6.83
N ASN A 321 12.44 3.46 6.45
CA ASN A 321 12.56 4.58 7.38
C ASN A 321 11.22 4.96 8.01
N ALA A 322 10.09 4.59 7.39
CA ALA A 322 8.75 4.80 7.92
C ALA A 322 8.21 3.59 8.71
N ILE A 323 9.01 2.52 8.85
CA ILE A 323 8.66 1.36 9.67
C ILE A 323 8.97 1.69 11.13
N THR A 324 7.94 1.74 11.95
CA THR A 324 8.06 2.09 13.36
C THR A 324 8.23 0.88 14.26
N HIS A 325 7.67 -0.26 13.88
CA HIS A 325 7.67 -1.46 14.72
C HIS A 325 7.94 -2.72 13.90
N ARG A 326 8.71 -3.61 14.49
CA ARG A 326 9.13 -4.90 13.93
C ARG A 326 8.80 -6.00 14.93
N PHE A 327 8.17 -7.04 14.45
CA PHE A 327 7.74 -8.19 15.26
C PHE A 327 8.22 -9.50 14.61
N SER A 328 8.35 -10.55 15.41
CA SER A 328 8.44 -11.91 14.87
C SER A 328 7.03 -12.43 14.51
N LEU A 329 6.97 -13.57 13.82
CA LEU A 329 5.68 -14.20 13.48
C LEU A 329 4.90 -14.64 14.74
N GLU A 330 5.61 -15.10 15.77
CA GLU A 330 5.01 -15.48 17.07
C GLU A 330 4.35 -14.30 17.78
N GLN A 331 4.81 -13.08 17.48
CA GLN A 331 4.28 -11.83 18.03
C GLN A 331 3.21 -11.19 17.11
N ALA A 332 2.71 -11.92 16.12
CA ALA A 332 1.73 -11.38 15.16
C ALA A 332 0.48 -10.82 15.86
N GLY A 333 0.05 -11.39 16.99
CA GLY A 333 -1.05 -10.86 17.81
C GLY A 333 -0.81 -9.43 18.28
N ASP A 334 0.36 -9.15 18.85
CA ASP A 334 0.76 -7.82 19.32
C ASP A 334 0.92 -6.85 18.14
N ALA A 335 1.49 -7.32 17.02
CA ALA A 335 1.67 -6.53 15.81
C ALA A 335 0.33 -6.04 15.23
N TYR A 336 -0.66 -6.92 15.15
CA TYR A 336 -2.02 -6.57 14.69
C TYR A 336 -2.75 -5.65 15.68
N ALA A 337 -2.65 -5.91 16.98
CA ALA A 337 -3.24 -5.07 18.01
C ALA A 337 -2.67 -3.64 17.97
N LEU A 338 -1.36 -3.50 17.80
CA LEU A 338 -0.72 -2.21 17.63
C LEU A 338 -1.18 -1.50 16.35
N MET A 339 -1.18 -2.20 15.22
CA MET A 339 -1.64 -1.63 13.94
C MET A 339 -3.11 -1.17 14.02
N ALA A 340 -3.96 -1.94 14.68
CA ALA A 340 -5.37 -1.62 14.90
C ALA A 340 -5.57 -0.39 15.80
N SER A 341 -4.64 -0.09 16.71
CA SER A 341 -4.71 1.10 17.56
C SER A 341 -4.53 2.42 16.79
N GLY A 342 -3.96 2.36 15.57
CA GLY A 342 -3.64 3.54 14.75
C GLY A 342 -2.48 4.40 15.29
N LYS A 343 -1.86 4.02 16.41
CA LYS A 343 -0.78 4.78 17.09
C LYS A 343 0.62 4.41 16.61
N CYS A 344 0.75 3.95 15.37
CA CYS A 344 2.01 3.56 14.77
C CYS A 344 2.10 4.05 13.32
N GLY A 345 3.30 4.02 12.77
CA GLY A 345 3.53 4.08 11.33
C GLY A 345 3.36 2.68 10.72
N LYS A 346 4.27 2.29 9.83
CA LYS A 346 4.27 0.94 9.26
C LYS A 346 4.73 -0.10 10.27
N VAL A 347 4.02 -1.22 10.32
CA VAL A 347 4.35 -2.42 11.10
C VAL A 347 4.73 -3.54 10.15
N VAL A 348 5.78 -4.30 10.47
CA VAL A 348 6.22 -5.46 9.71
C VAL A 348 6.48 -6.66 10.61
N ILE A 349 6.26 -7.85 10.07
CA ILE A 349 6.68 -9.14 10.63
C ILE A 349 7.94 -9.56 9.89
N ASN A 350 9.03 -9.76 10.63
CA ASN A 350 10.31 -10.22 10.10
C ASN A 350 10.55 -11.68 10.48
N PHE A 351 11.21 -12.39 9.60
CA PHE A 351 11.52 -13.80 9.74
C PHE A 351 13.04 -13.99 9.89
N PRO A 352 13.48 -14.93 10.73
CA PRO A 352 14.90 -15.20 10.90
C PRO A 352 15.55 -15.73 9.61
N ASP A 353 16.89 -15.61 9.54
CA ASP A 353 17.69 -16.10 8.42
C ASP A 353 17.71 -17.63 8.28
#